data_6f57f6cd00283157954e0a245bee1ae0
#
_entry.id   6f57f6cd00283157954e0a245bee1ae0
#
_cell.length_a   1.000
_cell.length_b   1.000
_cell.length_c   1.000
_cell.angle_alpha   90.00
_cell.angle_beta   90.00
_cell.angle_gamma   90.00
#
_symmetry.space_group_name_H-M   'P 1'
#
loop_
_entity.id
_entity.type
_entity.pdbx_description
1 polymer ?
#
loop_
_entity_poly.entity_id
_entity_poly.type
_entity_poly.pdbx_seq_one_letter_code
_entity_poly.pdbx_strand_id
1 'polypeptide(L)'
;MLIRFGFLFIASSTDSADVVMASVQRMLGGVLDGILPLASRAYTAPHRYQIEETLRHWCDEEEIDLIVTVGGTFPAAGPSAEEIVPEATSEVLERMMPSLPETMRARAAVSNRRALLDRGVAGIRGRTLIINLPGEEALTTTFLESILDVIPSVTARLGTEEELPIVEEAPVAREPETAPPRAGALDSEEFAAFLQRRQKDG
;
A
#
# COMPACT_ATOMS: atom_id res chain seq x y z
N MET A 1 8.59 -3.11 21.48
CA MET A 1 8.01 -4.26 20.75
C MET A 1 9.02 -4.75 19.73
N LEU A 2 9.30 -6.06 19.66
CA LEU A 2 10.23 -6.62 18.67
C LEU A 2 9.48 -6.73 17.33
N ILE A 3 10.03 -6.12 16.28
CA ILE A 3 9.45 -6.14 14.92
C ILE A 3 10.06 -7.26 14.10
N ARG A 4 9.25 -8.18 13.61
CA ARG A 4 9.66 -9.24 12.68
C ARG A 4 9.80 -8.63 11.29
N PHE A 5 10.99 -8.71 10.72
CA PHE A 5 11.37 -8.01 9.50
C PHE A 5 11.65 -8.98 8.34
N GLY A 6 11.08 -8.70 7.17
CA GLY A 6 11.34 -9.38 5.91
C GLY A 6 11.99 -8.45 4.88
N PHE A 7 13.01 -8.96 4.18
CA PHE A 7 13.72 -8.24 3.14
C PHE A 7 13.66 -9.00 1.82
N LEU A 8 13.09 -8.39 0.79
CA LEU A 8 12.99 -8.94 -0.57
C LEU A 8 13.78 -8.08 -1.56
N PHE A 9 14.86 -8.61 -2.11
CA PHE A 9 15.73 -7.91 -3.05
C PHE A 9 15.50 -8.40 -4.48
N ILE A 10 15.23 -7.47 -5.40
CA ILE A 10 15.04 -7.74 -6.83
C ILE A 10 16.00 -6.85 -7.64
N ALA A 11 16.96 -7.46 -8.32
CA ALA A 11 17.94 -6.75 -9.15
C ALA A 11 18.51 -7.64 -10.24
N SER A 12 19.22 -7.06 -11.17
CA SER A 12 19.95 -7.78 -12.23
C SER A 12 21.11 -8.64 -11.66
N SER A 13 21.60 -8.29 -10.45
CA SER A 13 22.63 -9.02 -9.69
C SER A 13 22.30 -8.94 -8.20
N THR A 14 22.64 -10.00 -7.46
CA THR A 14 22.43 -10.08 -6.00
C THR A 14 23.65 -9.61 -5.18
N ASP A 15 24.74 -9.21 -5.83
CA ASP A 15 26.02 -8.91 -5.16
C ASP A 15 25.91 -7.74 -4.15
N SER A 16 24.95 -6.83 -4.34
CA SER A 16 24.71 -5.69 -3.44
C SER A 16 23.61 -5.93 -2.40
N ALA A 17 22.92 -7.06 -2.44
CA ALA A 17 21.78 -7.32 -1.57
C ALA A 17 22.12 -7.22 -0.08
N ASP A 18 23.24 -7.83 0.34
CA ASP A 18 23.66 -7.82 1.75
C ASP A 18 24.02 -6.41 2.23
N VAL A 19 24.65 -5.61 1.38
CA VAL A 19 25.03 -4.22 1.71
C VAL A 19 23.80 -3.36 1.91
N VAL A 20 22.83 -3.44 0.98
CA VAL A 20 21.57 -2.70 1.04
C VAL A 20 20.74 -3.17 2.24
N MET A 21 20.65 -4.48 2.47
CA MET A 21 19.94 -5.04 3.63
C MET A 21 20.54 -4.52 4.94
N ALA A 22 21.88 -4.55 5.09
CA ALA A 22 22.56 -4.03 6.28
C ALA A 22 22.30 -2.53 6.51
N SER A 23 22.22 -1.74 5.44
CA SER A 23 21.88 -0.31 5.50
C SER A 23 20.44 -0.10 5.95
N VAL A 24 19.48 -0.82 5.36
CA VAL A 24 18.06 -0.78 5.75
C VAL A 24 17.86 -1.20 7.21
N GLN A 25 18.48 -2.30 7.63
CA GLN A 25 18.39 -2.78 9.02
C GLN A 25 18.97 -1.79 10.03
N ARG A 26 20.09 -1.15 9.71
CA ARG A 26 20.68 -0.11 10.57
C ARG A 26 19.75 1.08 10.75
N MET A 27 19.13 1.54 9.66
CA MET A 27 18.21 2.67 9.69
C MET A 27 16.95 2.34 10.51
N LEU A 28 16.33 1.19 10.27
CA LEU A 28 15.16 0.72 11.02
C LEU A 28 15.50 0.51 12.51
N GLY A 29 16.66 -0.06 12.82
CA GLY A 29 17.13 -0.26 14.19
C GLY A 29 17.41 1.05 14.96
N GLY A 30 17.52 2.17 14.25
CA GLY A 30 17.64 3.51 14.87
C GLY A 30 16.31 4.09 15.36
N VAL A 31 15.17 3.57 14.91
CA VAL A 31 13.84 4.11 15.23
C VAL A 31 12.88 3.07 15.84
N LEU A 32 13.15 1.80 15.66
CA LEU A 32 12.39 0.71 16.26
C LEU A 32 13.14 0.18 17.51
N ASP A 33 12.41 -0.12 18.57
CA ASP A 33 12.95 -0.66 19.82
C ASP A 33 13.70 -1.99 19.65
N GLY A 34 13.47 -2.66 18.52
CA GLY A 34 14.18 -3.88 18.10
C GLY A 34 13.61 -4.42 16.81
N ILE A 35 14.48 -4.96 15.97
CA ILE A 35 14.12 -5.67 14.74
C ILE A 35 14.66 -7.09 14.77
N LEU A 36 13.86 -8.06 14.38
CA LEU A 36 14.24 -9.45 14.19
C LEU A 36 14.15 -9.78 12.69
N PRO A 37 15.29 -9.88 11.97
CA PRO A 37 15.27 -10.33 10.59
C PRO A 37 14.84 -11.81 10.55
N LEU A 38 13.64 -12.09 10.07
CA LEU A 38 13.12 -13.45 9.96
C LEU A 38 13.28 -14.04 8.58
N ALA A 39 13.10 -13.22 7.54
CA ALA A 39 13.12 -13.68 6.17
C ALA A 39 13.94 -12.74 5.30
N SER A 40 14.73 -13.31 4.40
CA SER A 40 15.44 -12.59 3.36
C SER A 40 15.46 -13.42 2.09
N ARG A 41 15.15 -12.79 0.96
CA ARG A 41 15.20 -13.43 -0.35
C ARG A 41 15.68 -12.46 -1.41
N ALA A 42 16.47 -12.97 -2.34
CA ALA A 42 16.93 -12.19 -3.49
C ALA A 42 16.56 -12.90 -4.80
N TYR A 43 16.10 -12.15 -5.76
CA TYR A 43 15.76 -12.62 -7.10
C TYR A 43 16.50 -11.82 -8.17
N THR A 44 17.00 -12.51 -9.20
CA THR A 44 17.64 -11.87 -10.36
C THR A 44 16.73 -11.78 -11.57
N ALA A 45 15.67 -12.38 -11.70
CA ALA A 45 14.68 -12.27 -12.78
C ALA A 45 13.37 -13.00 -12.38
N PRO A 46 12.71 -12.55 -11.33
CA PRO A 46 11.53 -13.24 -10.87
C PRO A 46 10.37 -13.06 -11.84
N HIS A 47 9.47 -14.05 -11.85
CA HIS A 47 8.13 -13.83 -12.38
C HIS A 47 7.25 -13.16 -11.31
N ARG A 48 6.28 -12.36 -11.73
CA ARG A 48 5.34 -11.68 -10.85
C ARG A 48 4.76 -12.62 -9.77
N TYR A 49 4.31 -13.81 -10.17
CA TYR A 49 3.75 -14.82 -9.27
C TYR A 49 4.69 -15.21 -8.11
N GLN A 50 6.00 -15.30 -8.36
CA GLN A 50 6.98 -15.66 -7.32
C GLN A 50 7.09 -14.58 -6.24
N ILE A 51 6.98 -13.31 -6.63
CA ILE A 51 6.97 -12.18 -5.70
C ILE A 51 5.67 -12.21 -4.88
N GLU A 52 4.52 -12.35 -5.55
CA GLU A 52 3.22 -12.42 -4.90
C GLU A 52 3.14 -13.58 -3.89
N GLU A 53 3.60 -14.77 -4.26
CA GLU A 53 3.63 -15.95 -3.39
C GLU A 53 4.53 -15.71 -2.17
N THR A 54 5.72 -15.15 -2.38
CA THR A 54 6.64 -14.82 -1.29
C THR A 54 6.02 -13.82 -0.33
N LEU A 55 5.41 -12.75 -0.84
CA LEU A 55 4.79 -11.72 0.00
C LEU A 55 3.60 -12.29 0.79
N ARG A 56 2.72 -13.09 0.14
CA ARG A 56 1.60 -13.73 0.84
C ARG A 56 2.07 -14.68 1.93
N HIS A 57 3.03 -15.57 1.63
CA HIS A 57 3.58 -16.49 2.60
C HIS A 57 4.17 -15.75 3.82
N TRP A 58 4.94 -14.70 3.60
CA TRP A 58 5.52 -13.92 4.67
C TRP A 58 4.49 -13.17 5.53
N CYS A 59 3.42 -12.69 4.92
CA CYS A 59 2.33 -12.02 5.65
C CYS A 59 1.47 -13.01 6.43
N ASP A 60 1.07 -14.11 5.79
CA ASP A 60 -0.02 -14.96 6.27
C ASP A 60 0.48 -16.13 7.13
N GLU A 61 1.70 -16.64 6.86
CA GLU A 61 2.25 -17.81 7.55
C GLU A 61 3.41 -17.48 8.49
N GLU A 62 4.35 -16.62 8.05
CA GLU A 62 5.48 -16.18 8.87
C GLU A 62 5.12 -15.01 9.78
N GLU A 63 3.95 -14.41 9.58
CA GLU A 63 3.43 -13.27 10.35
C GLU A 63 4.45 -12.13 10.49
N ILE A 64 5.13 -11.77 9.42
CA ILE A 64 6.12 -10.68 9.40
C ILE A 64 5.41 -9.35 9.62
N ASP A 65 5.96 -8.48 10.46
CA ASP A 65 5.35 -7.20 10.82
C ASP A 65 5.68 -6.09 9.79
N LEU A 66 6.89 -6.14 9.22
CA LEU A 66 7.38 -5.17 8.23
C LEU A 66 8.13 -5.88 7.10
N ILE A 67 7.67 -5.73 5.87
CA ILE A 67 8.37 -6.21 4.68
C ILE A 67 8.86 -5.00 3.88
N VAL A 68 10.14 -5.00 3.55
CA VAL A 68 10.75 -4.06 2.62
C VAL A 68 11.17 -4.80 1.37
N THR A 69 10.63 -4.40 0.22
CA THR A 69 11.13 -4.86 -1.08
C THR A 69 12.07 -3.80 -1.66
N VAL A 70 13.16 -4.23 -2.28
CA VAL A 70 14.16 -3.33 -2.87
C VAL A 70 14.42 -3.73 -4.31
N GLY A 71 14.25 -2.78 -5.23
CA GLY A 71 14.41 -2.98 -6.67
C GLY A 71 13.09 -3.28 -7.41
N GLY A 72 13.16 -3.33 -8.73
CA GLY A 72 12.02 -3.63 -9.60
C GLY A 72 10.91 -2.58 -9.62
N THR A 73 11.21 -1.33 -9.27
CA THR A 73 10.22 -0.25 -9.16
C THR A 73 10.33 0.82 -10.25
N PHE A 74 11.42 0.84 -11.01
CA PHE A 74 11.60 1.78 -12.12
C PHE A 74 11.01 1.25 -13.43
N PRO A 75 10.52 2.14 -14.33
CA PRO A 75 10.11 1.76 -15.67
C PRO A 75 11.25 1.09 -16.45
N ALA A 76 10.96 -0.04 -17.07
CA ALA A 76 11.89 -0.79 -17.93
C ALA A 76 11.42 -0.79 -19.39
N ALA A 77 12.33 -1.12 -20.31
CA ALA A 77 12.00 -1.24 -21.73
C ALA A 77 11.24 -2.55 -22.00
N GLY A 78 9.96 -2.53 -21.84
CA GLY A 78 9.08 -3.70 -22.02
C GLY A 78 8.80 -4.45 -20.73
N PRO A 79 7.94 -5.49 -20.76
CA PRO A 79 7.60 -6.25 -19.60
C PRO A 79 8.82 -7.05 -19.11
N SER A 80 9.42 -6.61 -18.02
CA SER A 80 10.61 -7.24 -17.44
C SER A 80 10.48 -7.41 -15.94
N ALA A 81 11.26 -8.32 -15.39
CA ALA A 81 11.40 -8.50 -13.94
C ALA A 81 11.82 -7.22 -13.21
N GLU A 82 12.44 -6.28 -13.93
CA GLU A 82 12.92 -5.01 -13.39
C GLU A 82 11.80 -4.01 -13.07
N GLU A 83 10.56 -4.30 -13.45
CA GLU A 83 9.42 -3.37 -13.31
C GLU A 83 8.20 -3.98 -12.61
N ILE A 84 8.20 -5.25 -12.27
CA ILE A 84 6.99 -5.96 -11.85
C ILE A 84 6.66 -5.88 -10.35
N VAL A 85 7.55 -5.32 -9.54
CA VAL A 85 7.37 -5.29 -8.07
C VAL A 85 6.14 -4.49 -7.64
N PRO A 86 5.86 -3.32 -8.19
CA PRO A 86 4.67 -2.55 -7.84
C PRO A 86 3.36 -3.29 -8.12
N GLU A 87 3.29 -3.97 -9.27
CA GLU A 87 2.12 -4.74 -9.67
C GLU A 87 1.92 -5.98 -8.79
N ALA A 88 3.01 -6.72 -8.49
CA ALA A 88 2.96 -7.87 -7.60
C ALA A 88 2.55 -7.47 -6.18
N THR A 89 3.13 -6.37 -5.68
CA THR A 89 2.80 -5.87 -4.34
C THR A 89 1.34 -5.39 -4.27
N SER A 90 0.88 -4.63 -5.27
CA SER A 90 -0.50 -4.12 -5.30
C SER A 90 -1.55 -5.24 -5.29
N GLU A 91 -1.26 -6.39 -5.91
CA GLU A 91 -2.15 -7.56 -5.92
C GLU A 91 -2.23 -8.25 -4.55
N VAL A 92 -1.21 -8.08 -3.73
CA VAL A 92 -1.14 -8.69 -2.39
C VAL A 92 -1.76 -7.78 -1.32
N LEU A 93 -1.69 -6.47 -1.52
CA LEU A 93 -2.18 -5.49 -0.55
C LEU A 93 -3.69 -5.50 -0.41
N GLU A 94 -4.17 -5.44 0.82
CA GLU A 94 -5.59 -5.27 1.17
C GLU A 94 -5.95 -3.79 1.35
N ARG A 95 -5.01 -2.99 1.83
CA ARG A 95 -5.18 -1.56 2.13
C ARG A 95 -3.97 -0.78 1.63
N MET A 96 -4.18 0.12 0.70
CA MET A 96 -3.12 0.98 0.16
C MET A 96 -2.77 2.12 1.13
N MET A 97 -1.48 2.49 1.19
CA MET A 97 -0.98 3.66 1.91
C MET A 97 -0.23 4.61 0.96
N PRO A 98 -0.94 5.28 0.03
CA PRO A 98 -0.33 6.05 -1.06
C PRO A 98 0.54 7.23 -0.58
N SER A 99 0.24 7.80 0.58
CA SER A 99 1.01 8.91 1.14
C SER A 99 2.48 8.58 1.46
N LEU A 100 2.79 7.30 1.76
CA LEU A 100 4.18 6.90 2.00
C LEU A 100 5.03 7.01 0.73
N PRO A 101 4.72 6.31 -0.39
CA PRO A 101 5.51 6.42 -1.61
C PRO A 101 5.45 7.82 -2.24
N GLU A 102 4.38 8.57 -2.07
CA GLU A 102 4.31 9.98 -2.50
C GLU A 102 5.31 10.85 -1.75
N THR A 103 5.39 10.71 -0.42
CA THR A 103 6.35 11.44 0.42
C THR A 103 7.79 11.05 0.07
N MET A 104 8.06 9.75 -0.11
CA MET A 104 9.38 9.25 -0.51
C MET A 104 9.83 9.90 -1.82
N ARG A 105 9.01 9.84 -2.87
CA ARG A 105 9.30 10.46 -4.17
C ARG A 105 9.47 11.97 -4.08
N ALA A 106 8.58 12.65 -3.39
CA ALA A 106 8.62 14.10 -3.26
C ALA A 106 9.90 14.58 -2.57
N ARG A 107 10.28 13.96 -1.46
CA ARG A 107 11.49 14.32 -0.71
C ARG A 107 12.76 13.98 -1.48
N ALA A 108 12.85 12.79 -2.05
CA ALA A 108 14.02 12.36 -2.81
C ALA A 108 14.22 13.16 -4.11
N ALA A 109 13.13 13.62 -4.75
CA ALA A 109 13.18 14.42 -5.97
C ALA A 109 13.86 15.79 -5.79
N VAL A 110 14.01 16.27 -4.57
CA VAL A 110 14.76 17.51 -4.27
C VAL A 110 16.23 17.36 -4.64
N SER A 111 16.83 16.21 -4.35
CA SER A 111 18.23 15.92 -4.63
C SER A 111 18.44 15.09 -5.91
N ASN A 112 17.49 14.22 -6.25
CA ASN A 112 17.57 13.33 -7.39
C ASN A 112 16.21 13.23 -8.10
N ARG A 113 16.05 13.95 -9.21
CA ARG A 113 14.80 13.99 -9.99
C ARG A 113 14.36 12.64 -10.56
N ARG A 114 15.28 11.67 -10.69
CA ARG A 114 14.95 10.30 -11.09
C ARG A 114 13.99 9.62 -10.12
N ALA A 115 13.95 10.06 -8.85
CA ALA A 115 13.00 9.57 -7.86
C ALA A 115 11.52 9.65 -8.31
N LEU A 116 11.19 10.62 -9.20
CA LEU A 116 9.84 10.76 -9.76
C LEU A 116 9.45 9.65 -10.73
N LEU A 117 10.40 8.85 -11.20
CA LEU A 117 10.16 7.70 -12.07
C LEU A 117 9.84 6.43 -11.27
N ASP A 118 10.07 6.45 -9.96
CA ASP A 118 9.77 5.30 -9.11
C ASP A 118 8.26 5.05 -9.06
N ARG A 119 7.86 3.80 -9.25
CA ARG A 119 6.48 3.33 -9.28
C ARG A 119 6.10 2.56 -8.02
N GLY A 120 7.03 2.48 -7.05
CA GLY A 120 6.85 1.75 -5.81
C GLY A 120 5.56 2.11 -5.09
N VAL A 121 4.98 1.14 -4.42
CA VAL A 121 3.76 1.25 -3.62
C VAL A 121 4.04 0.89 -2.16
N ALA A 122 3.12 1.25 -1.29
CA ALA A 122 3.12 0.81 0.10
C ALA A 122 1.69 0.54 0.56
N GLY A 123 1.54 -0.36 1.52
CA GLY A 123 0.24 -0.71 2.06
C GLY A 123 0.31 -1.84 3.08
N ILE A 124 -0.84 -2.37 3.41
CA ILE A 124 -1.03 -3.31 4.51
C ILE A 124 -1.72 -4.57 3.97
N ARG A 125 -1.21 -5.74 4.41
CA ARG A 125 -1.90 -7.02 4.35
C ARG A 125 -1.98 -7.62 5.75
N GLY A 126 -3.19 -7.92 6.23
CA GLY A 126 -3.39 -8.33 7.61
C GLY A 126 -2.80 -7.30 8.58
N ARG A 127 -1.74 -7.71 9.30
CA ARG A 127 -0.95 -6.88 10.22
C ARG A 127 0.41 -6.43 9.66
N THR A 128 0.75 -6.84 8.45
CA THR A 128 2.05 -6.57 7.81
C THR A 128 2.03 -5.25 7.07
N LEU A 129 2.98 -4.36 7.34
CA LEU A 129 3.29 -3.22 6.50
C LEU A 129 4.26 -3.65 5.40
N ILE A 130 3.91 -3.41 4.14
CA ILE A 130 4.79 -3.67 2.97
C ILE A 130 5.16 -2.35 2.32
N ILE A 131 6.46 -2.15 2.05
CA ILE A 131 7.00 -0.95 1.43
C ILE A 131 7.92 -1.33 0.28
N ASN A 132 7.68 -0.76 -0.91
CA ASN A 132 8.60 -0.90 -2.03
C ASN A 132 9.62 0.26 -2.03
N LEU A 133 10.88 -0.09 -2.22
CA LEU A 133 11.99 0.87 -2.35
C LEU A 133 12.73 0.65 -3.68
N PRO A 134 13.32 1.69 -4.27
CA PRO A 134 14.15 1.56 -5.47
C PRO A 134 15.40 0.71 -5.21
N GLY A 135 16.00 0.18 -6.29
CA GLY A 135 17.15 -0.73 -6.18
C GLY A 135 18.52 -0.05 -6.03
N GLU A 136 18.62 1.25 -6.30
CA GLU A 136 19.85 2.02 -6.16
C GLU A 136 20.06 2.40 -4.68
N GLU A 137 21.17 2.01 -4.06
CA GLU A 137 21.42 2.17 -2.62
C GLU A 137 21.19 3.61 -2.12
N ALA A 138 21.70 4.61 -2.86
CA ALA A 138 21.53 6.01 -2.49
C ALA A 138 20.07 6.45 -2.50
N LEU A 139 19.26 5.96 -3.45
CA LEU A 139 17.83 6.23 -3.49
C LEU A 139 17.08 5.43 -2.42
N THR A 140 17.43 4.16 -2.20
CA THR A 140 16.85 3.31 -1.15
C THR A 140 16.95 4.00 0.20
N THR A 141 18.14 4.48 0.57
CA THR A 141 18.37 5.18 1.85
C THR A 141 17.57 6.48 1.94
N THR A 142 17.60 7.32 0.91
CA THR A 142 16.85 8.58 0.88
C THR A 142 15.33 8.37 0.95
N PHE A 143 14.82 7.35 0.27
CA PHE A 143 13.41 6.98 0.34
C PHE A 143 13.02 6.54 1.75
N LEU A 144 13.79 5.61 2.33
CA LEU A 144 13.50 5.12 3.68
C LEU A 144 13.61 6.23 4.73
N GLU A 145 14.64 7.09 4.68
CA GLU A 145 14.77 8.27 5.56
C GLU A 145 13.55 9.17 5.56
N SER A 146 12.89 9.29 4.40
CA SER A 146 11.74 10.17 4.24
C SER A 146 10.52 9.79 5.06
N ILE A 147 10.42 8.53 5.47
CA ILE A 147 9.25 7.96 6.17
C ILE A 147 9.65 7.23 7.46
N LEU A 148 10.93 7.26 7.81
CA LEU A 148 11.49 6.45 8.89
C LEU A 148 10.82 6.75 10.25
N ASP A 149 10.46 8.00 10.50
CA ASP A 149 9.77 8.47 11.69
C ASP A 149 8.32 8.00 11.83
N VAL A 150 7.70 7.60 10.70
CA VAL A 150 6.31 7.14 10.68
C VAL A 150 6.18 5.63 10.91
N ILE A 151 7.20 4.85 10.52
CA ILE A 151 7.18 3.38 10.59
C ILE A 151 6.82 2.87 11.99
N PRO A 152 7.43 3.35 13.10
CA PRO A 152 7.09 2.87 14.44
C PRO A 152 5.61 3.04 14.79
N SER A 153 5.01 4.16 14.37
CA SER A 153 3.60 4.45 14.64
C SER A 153 2.67 3.52 13.87
N VAL A 154 3.02 3.16 12.63
CA VAL A 154 2.22 2.24 11.80
C VAL A 154 2.34 0.82 12.35
N THR A 155 3.56 0.33 12.59
CA THR A 155 3.78 -1.03 13.08
C THR A 155 3.17 -1.25 14.47
N ALA A 156 3.25 -0.25 15.36
CA ALA A 156 2.59 -0.32 16.66
C ALA A 156 1.06 -0.46 16.55
N ARG A 157 0.43 0.33 15.65
CA ARG A 157 -1.02 0.23 15.41
C ARG A 157 -1.45 -1.11 14.82
N LEU A 158 -0.64 -1.69 13.94
CA LEU A 158 -0.92 -2.99 13.32
C LEU A 158 -0.67 -4.16 14.28
N GLY A 159 0.23 -4.00 15.25
CA GLY A 159 0.54 -4.99 16.27
C GLY A 159 -0.39 -4.98 17.49
N THR A 160 -1.25 -3.99 17.62
CA THR A 160 -2.25 -3.92 18.69
C THR A 160 -3.48 -4.71 18.24
N GLU A 161 -3.76 -5.83 18.88
CA GLU A 161 -5.08 -6.45 18.88
C GLU A 161 -6.02 -5.57 19.75
N GLU A 162 -6.30 -4.35 19.34
CA GLU A 162 -7.50 -3.69 19.80
C GLU A 162 -8.67 -4.38 19.09
N GLU A 163 -9.40 -5.21 19.83
CA GLU A 163 -10.80 -5.50 19.48
C GLU A 163 -11.44 -4.13 19.22
N LEU A 164 -11.71 -3.85 17.95
CA LEU A 164 -12.52 -2.68 17.60
C LEU A 164 -13.77 -2.80 18.46
N PRO A 165 -14.10 -1.80 19.32
CA PRO A 165 -15.34 -1.86 20.06
C PRO A 165 -16.41 -2.13 19.01
N ILE A 166 -17.17 -3.20 19.21
CA ILE A 166 -18.35 -3.48 18.39
C ILE A 166 -19.18 -2.21 18.52
N VAL A 167 -19.11 -1.35 17.49
CA VAL A 167 -20.04 -0.23 17.41
C VAL A 167 -21.37 -0.94 17.23
N GLU A 168 -22.12 -1.10 18.34
CA GLU A 168 -23.53 -1.46 18.25
C GLU A 168 -24.10 -0.49 17.21
N GLU A 169 -24.52 -1.05 16.07
CA GLU A 169 -25.16 -0.25 15.03
C GLU A 169 -26.23 0.58 15.73
N ALA A 170 -26.00 1.89 15.79
CA ALA A 170 -27.01 2.79 16.30
C ALA A 170 -28.31 2.42 15.59
N PRO A 171 -29.41 2.17 16.31
CA PRO A 171 -30.65 1.73 15.69
C PRO A 171 -30.93 2.65 14.51
N VAL A 172 -30.95 2.08 13.31
CA VAL A 172 -31.29 2.81 12.08
C VAL A 172 -32.54 3.59 12.39
N ALA A 173 -32.39 4.92 12.48
CA ALA A 173 -33.52 5.80 12.73
C ALA A 173 -34.52 5.46 11.63
N ARG A 174 -35.65 4.84 11.99
CA ARG A 174 -36.73 4.58 11.04
C ARG A 174 -37.05 5.94 10.44
N GLU A 175 -36.92 6.05 9.14
CA GLU A 175 -37.36 7.24 8.43
C GLU A 175 -38.78 7.56 8.89
N PRO A 176 -39.06 8.81 9.27
CA PRO A 176 -40.44 9.18 9.61
C PRO A 176 -41.31 8.87 8.41
N GLU A 177 -42.33 8.07 8.61
CA GLU A 177 -43.24 7.45 7.64
C GLU A 177 -44.06 8.46 6.81
N THR A 178 -43.83 9.74 6.96
CA THR A 178 -44.46 10.81 6.15
C THR A 178 -43.55 12.03 6.10
N ALA A 179 -42.63 12.08 5.13
CA ALA A 179 -42.16 13.37 4.69
C ALA A 179 -43.26 14.04 3.88
N PRO A 180 -43.64 15.28 4.18
CA PRO A 180 -44.61 16.01 3.34
C PRO A 180 -44.05 16.12 1.92
N PRO A 181 -44.88 16.00 0.86
CA PRO A 181 -44.42 16.08 -0.50
C PRO A 181 -43.65 17.39 -0.70
N ARG A 182 -42.45 17.31 -1.27
CA ARG A 182 -41.67 18.50 -1.59
C ARG A 182 -42.48 19.36 -2.53
N ALA A 183 -42.73 20.62 -2.17
CA ALA A 183 -43.42 21.59 -3.02
C ALA A 183 -42.70 21.64 -4.39
N GLY A 184 -43.39 21.24 -5.45
CA GLY A 184 -42.85 21.18 -6.82
C GLY A 184 -42.60 19.78 -7.39
N ALA A 185 -42.80 18.69 -6.63
CA ALA A 185 -42.81 17.35 -7.19
C ALA A 185 -44.20 17.04 -7.78
N LEU A 186 -44.26 16.82 -9.10
CA LEU A 186 -45.47 16.30 -9.76
C LEU A 186 -45.78 14.91 -9.20
N ASP A 187 -47.04 14.64 -8.85
CA ASP A 187 -47.44 13.29 -8.49
C ASP A 187 -47.43 12.37 -9.73
N SER A 188 -47.56 11.08 -9.51
CA SER A 188 -47.48 10.10 -10.60
C SER A 188 -48.58 10.27 -11.65
N GLU A 189 -49.77 10.78 -11.28
CA GLU A 189 -50.88 11.02 -12.18
C GLU A 189 -50.65 12.29 -13.00
N GLU A 190 -50.18 13.36 -12.37
CA GLU A 190 -49.83 14.61 -13.05
C GLU A 190 -48.66 14.40 -14.05
N PHE A 191 -47.69 13.58 -13.72
CA PHE A 191 -46.59 13.23 -14.62
C PHE A 191 -47.09 12.38 -15.81
N ALA A 192 -47.97 11.41 -15.57
CA ALA A 192 -48.61 10.63 -16.66
C ALA A 192 -49.46 11.50 -17.59
N ALA A 193 -50.25 12.43 -17.04
CA ALA A 193 -51.03 13.38 -17.82
C ALA A 193 -50.13 14.34 -18.64
N PHE A 194 -49.03 14.77 -18.11
CA PHE A 194 -48.03 15.58 -18.84
C PHE A 194 -47.44 14.81 -20.03
N LEU A 195 -47.10 13.55 -19.88
CA LEU A 195 -46.57 12.72 -20.97
C LEU A 195 -47.60 12.48 -22.08
N GLN A 196 -48.87 12.26 -21.73
CA GLN A 196 -49.94 12.06 -22.70
C GLN A 196 -50.27 13.33 -23.54
N ARG A 197 -50.15 14.52 -22.94
CA ARG A 197 -50.30 15.78 -23.68
C ARG A 197 -49.20 15.97 -24.71
N ARG A 198 -47.98 15.63 -24.37
CA ARG A 198 -46.79 15.75 -25.25
C ARG A 198 -46.81 14.78 -26.46
N GLN A 199 -47.52 13.65 -26.34
CA GLN A 199 -47.73 12.71 -27.46
C GLN A 199 -48.85 13.10 -28.45
N LYS A 200 -49.69 14.06 -28.07
CA LYS A 200 -50.79 14.53 -28.94
C LYS A 200 -50.43 15.75 -29.79
N ASP A 201 -49.34 16.45 -29.41
CA ASP A 201 -48.92 17.71 -30.07
C ASP A 201 -47.67 17.51 -30.96
N GLY A 202 -47.25 16.28 -31.25
CA GLY A 202 -46.16 15.90 -32.16
C GLY A 202 -46.68 14.93 -33.24
#